data_73e34f0a2fc63a099de7a72c44eb4a87
#
_entry.id   73e34f0a2fc63a099de7a72c44eb4a87
#
_cell.length_a   1.000
_cell.length_b   1.000
_cell.length_c   1.000
_cell.angle_alpha   90.00
_cell.angle_beta   90.00
_cell.angle_gamma   90.00
#
_symmetry.space_group_name_H-M   'P 1'
#
loop_
_entity.id
_entity.type
_entity.pdbx_description
1 polymer ?
#
loop_
_entity_poly.entity_id
_entity_poly.type
_entity_poly.pdbx_seq_one_letter_code
_entity_poly.pdbx_strand_id
1 'polypeptide(L)'
;MDLTSYLKDGENEIWVSVDFQAPNSRWYSGAGIYRNVWLKVLPQTHLESDGIYFHAEPSEKDSKIWNVELEAEVTFPEAQKEAPAEVQVSFVLHSLLENRNVLKTVSEEWKVKEETEGKTWLYVLKAQAEEPHLWDVEDPFRYLLETTLKSGGVVLQTEEQAVGFRTIAFLPDDGFHLNGRKVKFNGVCEHHD
;
A
#
# COMPACT_ATOMS: atom_id res chain seq x y z
N MET A 1 11.56 -11.21 -5.74
CA MET A 1 12.36 -11.87 -6.80
C MET A 1 11.41 -12.39 -7.85
N ASP A 2 11.53 -11.96 -9.09
CA ASP A 2 10.75 -12.50 -10.22
C ASP A 2 11.31 -13.88 -10.62
N LEU A 3 10.44 -14.88 -10.62
CA LEU A 3 10.77 -16.27 -10.96
C LEU A 3 10.30 -16.66 -12.36
N THR A 4 9.56 -15.79 -13.05
CA THR A 4 8.86 -16.12 -14.30
C THR A 4 9.75 -16.77 -15.34
N SER A 5 10.97 -16.24 -15.55
CA SER A 5 11.91 -16.75 -16.55
C SER A 5 12.59 -18.07 -16.17
N TYR A 6 12.44 -18.52 -14.93
CA TYR A 6 13.06 -19.76 -14.40
C TYR A 6 12.07 -20.91 -14.31
N LEU A 7 10.76 -20.61 -14.42
CA LEU A 7 9.72 -21.63 -14.32
C LEU A 7 9.69 -22.53 -15.56
N LYS A 8 9.40 -23.79 -15.33
CA LYS A 8 9.18 -24.80 -16.36
C LYS A 8 7.86 -25.53 -16.13
N ASP A 9 7.34 -26.18 -17.13
CA ASP A 9 6.15 -27.04 -16.99
C ASP A 9 6.43 -28.18 -16.00
N GLY A 10 5.47 -28.43 -15.12
CA GLY A 10 5.53 -29.45 -14.09
C GLY A 10 6.09 -28.94 -12.77
N GLU A 11 6.86 -29.79 -12.10
CA GLU A 11 7.39 -29.50 -10.75
C GLU A 11 8.57 -28.53 -10.83
N ASN A 12 8.54 -27.48 -9.99
CA ASN A 12 9.59 -26.52 -9.81
C ASN A 12 10.09 -26.56 -8.37
N GLU A 13 11.39 -26.52 -8.17
CA GLU A 13 12.02 -26.57 -6.86
C GLU A 13 12.85 -25.29 -6.63
N ILE A 14 12.69 -24.68 -5.46
CA ILE A 14 13.42 -23.47 -5.07
C ILE A 14 14.34 -23.83 -3.91
N TRP A 15 15.65 -23.59 -4.10
CA TRP A 15 16.67 -23.78 -3.08
C TRP A 15 17.10 -22.43 -2.52
N VAL A 16 17.06 -22.29 -1.20
CA VAL A 16 17.53 -21.11 -0.48
C VAL A 16 18.72 -21.53 0.37
N SER A 17 19.89 -20.95 0.12
CA SER A 17 21.09 -21.16 0.93
C SER A 17 21.39 -19.92 1.75
N VAL A 18 21.61 -20.10 3.04
CA VAL A 18 22.02 -19.03 3.95
C VAL A 18 23.36 -19.41 4.55
N ASP A 19 24.39 -18.64 4.23
CA ASP A 19 25.73 -18.80 4.79
C ASP A 19 25.91 -17.86 5.98
N PHE A 20 25.89 -18.46 7.18
CA PHE A 20 26.06 -17.74 8.44
C PHE A 20 27.51 -17.75 8.87
N GLN A 21 28.10 -16.56 8.99
CA GLN A 21 29.49 -16.38 9.44
C GLN A 21 29.51 -15.65 10.79
N ALA A 22 30.09 -16.27 11.80
CA ALA A 22 30.31 -15.66 13.10
C ALA A 22 31.81 -15.35 13.32
N PRO A 23 32.14 -14.25 14.04
CA PRO A 23 31.23 -13.23 14.61
C PRO A 23 30.87 -12.17 13.58
N ASN A 24 29.59 -11.79 13.49
CA ASN A 24 29.12 -10.79 12.54
C ASN A 24 28.46 -9.57 13.18
N SER A 25 28.12 -9.65 14.46
CA SER A 25 27.51 -8.55 15.20
C SER A 25 27.82 -8.63 16.71
N ARG A 26 27.43 -7.58 17.44
CA ARG A 26 27.51 -7.53 18.92
C ARG A 26 26.50 -8.44 19.62
N TRP A 27 25.47 -8.84 18.88
CA TRP A 27 24.30 -9.56 19.40
C TRP A 27 24.26 -10.97 18.83
N TYR A 28 23.38 -11.77 19.36
CA TYR A 28 23.08 -13.08 18.79
C TYR A 28 22.67 -12.94 17.34
N SER A 29 23.12 -13.83 16.52
CA SER A 29 22.73 -13.93 15.14
C SER A 29 22.45 -15.39 14.81
N GLY A 30 21.45 -15.58 13.97
CA GLY A 30 21.03 -16.86 13.46
C GLY A 30 20.93 -16.86 11.95
N ALA A 31 20.73 -18.02 11.37
CA ALA A 31 20.47 -18.19 9.96
C ALA A 31 19.27 -19.10 9.75
N GLY A 32 18.53 -18.83 8.68
CA GLY A 32 17.36 -19.61 8.30
C GLY A 32 16.18 -18.73 7.88
N ILE A 33 15.10 -19.40 7.51
CA ILE A 33 13.83 -18.76 7.17
C ILE A 33 13.02 -18.65 8.46
N TYR A 34 12.77 -17.43 8.92
CA TYR A 34 12.03 -17.18 10.17
C TYR A 34 10.71 -16.42 9.97
N ARG A 35 10.43 -15.95 8.74
CA ARG A 35 9.18 -15.30 8.35
C ARG A 35 8.47 -16.08 7.26
N ASN A 36 7.22 -15.73 7.02
CA ASN A 36 6.42 -16.34 5.96
C ASN A 36 7.09 -16.16 4.60
N VAL A 37 6.97 -17.19 3.77
CA VAL A 37 7.36 -17.14 2.36
C VAL A 37 6.09 -17.07 1.54
N TRP A 38 6.00 -16.04 0.70
CA TRP A 38 4.85 -15.80 -0.15
C TRP A 38 5.21 -16.03 -1.61
N LEU A 39 4.34 -16.72 -2.32
CA LEU A 39 4.38 -16.81 -3.78
C LEU A 39 3.20 -15.99 -4.31
N LYS A 40 3.50 -14.93 -5.09
CA LYS A 40 2.48 -14.16 -5.81
C LYS A 40 2.45 -14.62 -7.26
N VAL A 41 1.26 -14.92 -7.76
CA VAL A 41 1.02 -15.21 -9.18
C VAL A 41 0.16 -14.08 -9.72
N LEU A 42 0.73 -13.30 -10.62
CA LEU A 42 0.16 -12.07 -11.13
C LEU A 42 -0.13 -12.19 -12.63
N PRO A 43 -1.13 -11.48 -13.17
CA PRO A 43 -1.30 -11.34 -14.61
C PRO A 43 -0.11 -10.57 -15.22
N GLN A 44 0.05 -10.62 -16.54
CA GLN A 44 1.15 -9.92 -17.23
C GLN A 44 1.10 -8.40 -17.01
N THR A 45 -0.09 -7.81 -17.05
CA THR A 45 -0.32 -6.44 -16.61
C THR A 45 -0.88 -6.49 -15.19
N HIS A 46 -0.17 -5.92 -14.23
CA HIS A 46 -0.51 -6.07 -12.81
C HIS A 46 -0.14 -4.83 -12.00
N LEU A 47 -0.77 -4.72 -10.82
CA LEU A 47 -0.34 -3.81 -9.77
C LEU A 47 0.97 -4.32 -9.17
N GLU A 48 1.98 -3.43 -9.10
CA GLU A 48 3.27 -3.80 -8.54
C GLU A 48 3.17 -4.18 -7.07
N SER A 49 4.02 -5.11 -6.64
CA SER A 49 4.06 -5.52 -5.23
C SER A 49 4.48 -4.35 -4.36
N ASP A 50 3.66 -4.02 -3.35
CA ASP A 50 3.84 -2.86 -2.48
C ASP A 50 3.78 -1.50 -3.23
N GLY A 51 3.29 -1.50 -4.47
CA GLY A 51 3.17 -0.33 -5.35
C GLY A 51 1.88 0.48 -5.14
N ILE A 52 1.11 0.23 -4.08
CA ILE A 52 -0.08 1.02 -3.75
C ILE A 52 0.20 1.90 -2.53
N TYR A 53 0.16 3.21 -2.71
CA TYR A 53 0.33 4.20 -1.65
C TYR A 53 -0.97 4.98 -1.44
N PHE A 54 -1.44 5.00 -0.20
CA PHE A 54 -2.62 5.75 0.22
C PHE A 54 -2.21 6.92 1.11
N HIS A 55 -2.62 8.11 0.72
CA HIS A 55 -2.46 9.33 1.51
C HIS A 55 -3.80 10.01 1.74
N ALA A 56 -4.01 10.54 2.95
CA ALA A 56 -5.21 11.29 3.27
C ALA A 56 -4.90 12.41 4.26
N GLU A 57 -5.42 13.60 3.97
CA GLU A 57 -5.25 14.79 4.80
C GLU A 57 -6.56 15.60 4.87
N PRO A 58 -6.81 16.32 5.98
CA PRO A 58 -7.98 17.17 6.07
C PRO A 58 -7.90 18.32 5.07
N SER A 59 -9.03 18.68 4.48
CA SER A 59 -9.12 19.83 3.59
C SER A 59 -8.89 21.13 4.37
N GLU A 60 -8.12 22.05 3.80
CA GLU A 60 -7.92 23.39 4.38
C GLU A 60 -9.22 24.21 4.48
N LYS A 61 -10.21 23.91 3.63
CA LYS A 61 -11.48 24.66 3.54
C LYS A 61 -12.54 24.14 4.51
N ASP A 62 -12.55 22.85 4.77
CA ASP A 62 -13.53 22.19 5.63
C ASP A 62 -12.88 20.96 6.28
N SER A 63 -12.72 21.01 7.59
CA SER A 63 -12.09 19.90 8.36
C SER A 63 -12.92 18.61 8.38
N LYS A 64 -14.18 18.63 7.93
CA LYS A 64 -15.03 17.45 7.76
C LYS A 64 -14.71 16.71 6.47
N ILE A 65 -14.10 17.39 5.52
CA ILE A 65 -13.70 16.83 4.23
C ILE A 65 -12.23 16.47 4.28
N TRP A 66 -11.89 15.26 3.82
CA TRP A 66 -10.53 14.80 3.67
C TRP A 66 -10.19 14.61 2.20
N ASN A 67 -9.07 15.17 1.79
CA ASN A 67 -8.50 14.88 0.48
C ASN A 67 -7.81 13.53 0.55
N VAL A 68 -8.13 12.66 -0.39
CA VAL A 68 -7.56 11.32 -0.53
C VAL A 68 -6.77 11.28 -1.82
N GLU A 69 -5.55 10.79 -1.75
CA GLU A 69 -4.72 10.50 -2.91
C GLU A 69 -4.29 9.03 -2.85
N LEU A 70 -4.54 8.31 -3.95
CA LEU A 70 -4.08 6.96 -4.16
C LEU A 70 -3.07 6.97 -5.30
N GLU A 71 -1.88 6.47 -5.04
CA GLU A 71 -0.90 6.15 -6.05
C GLU A 71 -0.85 4.63 -6.24
N ALA A 72 -0.85 4.19 -7.50
CA ALA A 72 -0.79 2.78 -7.85
C ALA A 72 0.16 2.55 -9.02
N GLU A 73 1.20 1.78 -8.80
CA GLU A 73 2.15 1.37 -9.83
C GLU A 73 1.60 0.19 -10.61
N VAL A 74 1.52 0.34 -11.92
CA VAL A 74 1.06 -0.69 -12.85
C VAL A 74 2.20 -1.08 -13.77
N THR A 75 2.58 -2.36 -13.74
CA THR A 75 3.63 -2.92 -14.59
C THR A 75 3.02 -3.64 -15.79
N PHE A 76 3.64 -3.43 -16.95
CA PHE A 76 3.28 -4.03 -18.23
C PHE A 76 4.34 -5.06 -18.67
N PRO A 77 3.96 -6.10 -19.44
CA PRO A 77 4.90 -7.11 -19.92
C PRO A 77 5.97 -6.51 -20.85
N GLU A 78 5.62 -5.49 -21.58
CA GLU A 78 6.51 -4.77 -22.51
C GLU A 78 6.44 -3.27 -22.25
N ALA A 79 7.51 -2.56 -22.57
CA ALA A 79 7.57 -1.11 -22.46
C ALA A 79 6.49 -0.45 -23.36
N GLN A 80 5.72 0.46 -22.77
CA GLN A 80 4.70 1.23 -23.43
C GLN A 80 5.22 2.65 -23.67
N LYS A 81 4.89 3.24 -24.86
CA LYS A 81 5.22 4.64 -25.14
C LYS A 81 4.32 5.61 -24.39
N GLU A 82 3.10 5.18 -24.12
CA GLU A 82 2.07 5.89 -23.37
C GLU A 82 1.29 4.86 -22.56
N ALA A 83 0.73 5.27 -21.42
CA ALA A 83 -0.13 4.39 -20.64
C ALA A 83 -1.35 3.98 -21.48
N PRO A 84 -1.62 2.67 -21.62
CA PRO A 84 -2.74 2.21 -22.44
C PRO A 84 -4.08 2.73 -21.91
N ALA A 85 -4.87 3.37 -22.77
CA ALA A 85 -6.14 4.01 -22.39
C ALA A 85 -7.21 3.03 -21.90
N GLU A 86 -7.11 1.76 -22.30
CA GLU A 86 -8.00 0.69 -21.83
C GLU A 86 -7.69 0.23 -20.40
N VAL A 87 -6.52 0.59 -19.85
CA VAL A 87 -6.13 0.24 -18.48
C VAL A 87 -6.62 1.30 -17.51
N GLN A 88 -7.33 0.87 -16.50
CA GLN A 88 -7.96 1.72 -15.52
C GLN A 88 -7.66 1.19 -14.10
N VAL A 89 -7.34 2.10 -13.20
CA VAL A 89 -7.26 1.84 -11.76
C VAL A 89 -8.42 2.55 -11.08
N SER A 90 -9.06 1.88 -10.16
CA SER A 90 -10.12 2.44 -9.32
C SER A 90 -9.97 1.94 -7.88
N PHE A 91 -10.53 2.67 -6.92
CA PHE A 91 -10.53 2.21 -5.54
C PHE A 91 -11.87 2.44 -4.84
N VAL A 92 -12.10 1.67 -3.78
CA VAL A 92 -13.24 1.82 -2.87
C VAL A 92 -12.72 1.67 -1.44
N LEU A 93 -13.25 2.50 -0.53
CA LEU A 93 -12.98 2.42 0.91
C LEU A 93 -14.18 1.79 1.62
N HIS A 94 -13.98 0.65 2.24
CA HIS A 94 -14.99 -0.05 3.02
C HIS A 94 -14.68 0.06 4.51
N SER A 95 -15.69 0.35 5.35
CA SER A 95 -15.52 0.20 6.80
C SER A 95 -15.18 -1.25 7.14
N LEU A 96 -14.17 -1.48 7.97
CA LEU A 96 -13.85 -2.81 8.48
C LEU A 96 -14.80 -3.26 9.59
N LEU A 97 -15.57 -2.32 10.16
CA LEU A 97 -16.63 -2.59 11.13
C LEU A 97 -17.97 -2.51 10.41
N GLU A 98 -18.95 -3.31 10.89
CA GLU A 98 -20.35 -3.27 10.45
C GLU A 98 -20.59 -3.28 8.94
N ASN A 99 -20.87 -4.46 8.40
CA ASN A 99 -21.40 -4.69 7.05
C ASN A 99 -20.60 -4.11 5.87
N ARG A 100 -19.32 -3.77 6.04
CA ARG A 100 -18.48 -3.19 4.98
C ARG A 100 -19.15 -1.98 4.28
N ASN A 101 -19.75 -1.09 5.06
CA ASN A 101 -20.30 0.14 4.51
C ASN A 101 -19.22 0.91 3.73
N VAL A 102 -19.56 1.33 2.52
CA VAL A 102 -18.66 2.11 1.67
C VAL A 102 -18.59 3.52 2.22
N LEU A 103 -17.36 3.99 2.51
CA LEU A 103 -17.13 5.41 2.75
C LEU A 103 -17.33 6.14 1.42
N LYS A 104 -18.28 7.07 1.39
CA LYS A 104 -18.57 7.83 0.19
C LYS A 104 -17.35 8.65 -0.23
N THR A 105 -16.82 8.34 -1.39
CA THR A 105 -15.74 9.08 -2.03
C THR A 105 -16.23 9.65 -3.36
N VAL A 106 -15.79 10.86 -3.67
CA VAL A 106 -16.00 11.49 -4.97
C VAL A 106 -14.64 11.53 -5.66
N SER A 107 -14.45 10.73 -6.71
CA SER A 107 -13.22 10.79 -7.51
C SER A 107 -13.28 11.97 -8.46
N GLU A 108 -12.29 12.86 -8.38
CA GLU A 108 -12.28 14.08 -9.19
C GLU A 108 -11.24 14.07 -10.31
N GLU A 109 -10.08 13.46 -10.11
CA GLU A 109 -9.00 13.43 -11.10
C GLU A 109 -8.18 12.17 -11.02
N TRP A 110 -7.68 11.72 -12.17
CA TRP A 110 -6.60 10.76 -12.26
C TRP A 110 -5.53 11.25 -13.22
N LYS A 111 -4.27 10.97 -12.90
CA LYS A 111 -3.11 11.28 -13.75
C LYS A 111 -2.26 10.04 -13.86
N VAL A 112 -1.57 9.91 -14.97
CA VAL A 112 -0.64 8.80 -15.20
C VAL A 112 0.72 9.38 -15.51
N LYS A 113 1.77 8.86 -14.87
CA LYS A 113 3.17 9.22 -15.11
C LYS A 113 3.97 7.96 -15.41
N GLU A 114 4.93 8.09 -16.31
CA GLU A 114 5.94 7.05 -16.53
C GLU A 114 6.92 7.01 -15.35
N GLU A 115 7.19 5.80 -14.82
CA GLU A 115 8.15 5.63 -13.71
C GLU A 115 9.41 4.86 -14.14
N THR A 116 9.31 3.84 -14.98
CA THR A 116 10.45 2.98 -15.33
C THR A 116 10.44 2.61 -16.80
N GLU A 117 11.15 3.39 -17.63
CA GLU A 117 11.44 3.11 -19.06
C GLU A 117 10.21 2.56 -19.83
N GLY A 118 9.02 3.10 -19.56
CA GLY A 118 7.76 2.69 -20.17
C GLY A 118 7.18 1.36 -19.67
N LYS A 119 7.84 0.64 -18.76
CA LYS A 119 7.31 -0.62 -18.21
C LYS A 119 6.39 -0.43 -17.04
N THR A 120 6.70 0.51 -16.16
CA THR A 120 5.87 0.80 -14.99
C THR A 120 5.31 2.22 -15.09
N TRP A 121 4.03 2.34 -14.83
CA TRP A 121 3.30 3.61 -14.88
C TRP A 121 2.59 3.85 -13.55
N LEU A 122 2.76 5.06 -13.01
CA LEU A 122 2.12 5.51 -11.79
C LEU A 122 0.75 6.10 -12.10
N TYR A 123 -0.29 5.48 -11.61
CA TYR A 123 -1.67 5.97 -11.64
C TYR A 123 -1.97 6.72 -10.35
N VAL A 124 -2.26 8.02 -10.46
CA VAL A 124 -2.57 8.87 -9.31
C VAL A 124 -4.06 9.23 -9.37
N LEU A 125 -4.81 8.79 -8.37
CA LEU A 125 -6.23 9.03 -8.24
C LEU A 125 -6.49 9.95 -7.05
N LYS A 126 -7.35 10.94 -7.23
CA LYS A 126 -7.75 11.88 -6.17
C LYS A 126 -9.23 11.77 -5.89
N ALA A 127 -9.57 11.80 -4.62
CA ALA A 127 -10.94 11.75 -4.15
C ALA A 127 -11.11 12.62 -2.91
N GLN A 128 -12.36 12.81 -2.49
CA GLN A 128 -12.69 13.40 -1.21
C GLN A 128 -13.53 12.44 -0.39
N ALA A 129 -13.25 12.34 0.90
CA ALA A 129 -14.02 11.57 1.86
C ALA A 129 -14.70 12.52 2.84
N GLU A 130 -16.00 12.29 3.11
CA GLU A 130 -16.77 13.09 4.04
C GLU A 130 -16.74 12.45 5.43
N GLU A 131 -16.35 13.21 6.44
CA GLU A 131 -16.36 12.83 7.86
C GLU A 131 -15.86 11.40 8.13
N PRO A 132 -14.65 11.03 7.65
CA PRO A 132 -14.13 9.69 7.93
C PRO A 132 -13.92 9.50 9.43
N HIS A 133 -14.15 8.29 9.92
CA HIS A 133 -13.81 7.92 11.29
C HIS A 133 -12.29 7.88 11.43
N LEU A 134 -11.73 8.68 12.33
CA LEU A 134 -10.29 8.80 12.48
C LEU A 134 -9.72 7.64 13.27
N TRP A 135 -8.53 7.19 12.87
CA TRP A 135 -7.73 6.26 13.65
C TRP A 135 -7.09 6.99 14.84
N ASP A 136 -7.27 6.45 16.02
CA ASP A 136 -6.60 6.90 17.25
C ASP A 136 -6.08 5.68 18.02
N VAL A 137 -5.19 5.88 18.99
CA VAL A 137 -4.65 4.81 19.85
C VAL A 137 -5.72 4.15 20.73
N GLU A 138 -6.74 4.90 21.12
CA GLU A 138 -7.87 4.42 21.92
C GLU A 138 -8.99 3.84 21.06
N ASP A 139 -9.03 4.23 19.78
CA ASP A 139 -10.01 3.78 18.78
C ASP A 139 -9.30 3.55 17.43
N PRO A 140 -8.63 2.41 17.25
CA PRO A 140 -7.81 2.13 16.08
C PRO A 140 -8.66 1.76 14.86
N PHE A 141 -9.60 2.64 14.52
CA PHE A 141 -10.51 2.44 13.39
C PHE A 141 -9.75 2.41 12.07
N ARG A 142 -10.10 1.47 11.20
CA ARG A 142 -9.50 1.30 9.88
C ARG A 142 -10.55 1.06 8.82
N TYR A 143 -10.17 1.38 7.60
CA TYR A 143 -10.91 1.05 6.39
C TYR A 143 -10.15 -0.02 5.61
N LEU A 144 -10.87 -0.82 4.85
CA LEU A 144 -10.34 -1.67 3.81
C LEU A 144 -10.32 -0.87 2.52
N LEU A 145 -9.14 -0.58 2.02
CA LEU A 145 -8.94 -0.03 0.69
C LEU A 145 -8.90 -1.19 -0.30
N GLU A 146 -9.88 -1.25 -1.18
CA GLU A 146 -9.94 -2.18 -2.30
C GLU A 146 -9.50 -1.43 -3.56
N THR A 147 -8.36 -1.81 -4.13
CA THR A 147 -7.84 -1.24 -5.37
C THR A 147 -8.03 -2.23 -6.51
N THR A 148 -8.68 -1.82 -7.59
CA THR A 148 -9.00 -2.68 -8.73
C THR A 148 -8.31 -2.18 -10.00
N LEU A 149 -7.57 -3.07 -10.64
CA LEU A 149 -7.00 -2.89 -11.98
C LEU A 149 -7.89 -3.56 -13.03
N LYS A 150 -8.24 -2.82 -14.07
CA LYS A 150 -9.03 -3.31 -15.22
C LYS A 150 -8.32 -3.02 -16.53
N SER A 151 -8.57 -3.87 -17.53
CA SER A 151 -8.20 -3.61 -18.93
C SER A 151 -9.36 -4.01 -19.84
N GLY A 152 -9.76 -3.12 -20.74
CA GLY A 152 -10.90 -3.34 -21.62
C GLY A 152 -12.21 -3.69 -20.89
N GLY A 153 -12.39 -3.18 -19.66
CA GLY A 153 -13.55 -3.47 -18.81
C GLY A 153 -13.47 -4.78 -18.02
N VAL A 154 -12.43 -5.60 -18.22
CA VAL A 154 -12.21 -6.85 -17.50
C VAL A 154 -11.32 -6.58 -16.28
N VAL A 155 -11.72 -7.10 -15.10
CA VAL A 155 -10.89 -7.04 -13.89
C VAL A 155 -9.69 -7.98 -14.06
N LEU A 156 -8.48 -7.42 -13.96
CA LEU A 156 -7.24 -8.18 -13.99
C LEU A 156 -6.76 -8.55 -12.60
N GLN A 157 -6.89 -7.60 -11.65
CA GLN A 157 -6.40 -7.76 -10.29
C GLN A 157 -7.19 -6.89 -9.32
N THR A 158 -7.34 -7.37 -8.11
CA THR A 158 -7.86 -6.60 -6.98
C THR A 158 -6.93 -6.81 -5.79
N GLU A 159 -6.49 -5.73 -5.17
CA GLU A 159 -5.66 -5.73 -3.96
C GLU A 159 -6.42 -5.08 -2.81
N GLU A 160 -6.29 -5.66 -1.63
CA GLU A 160 -6.92 -5.16 -0.41
C GLU A 160 -5.85 -4.79 0.63
N GLN A 161 -5.94 -3.60 1.19
CA GLN A 161 -5.07 -3.17 2.29
C GLN A 161 -5.82 -2.37 3.34
N ALA A 162 -5.39 -2.48 4.61
CA ALA A 162 -5.97 -1.72 5.70
C ALA A 162 -5.36 -0.32 5.77
N VAL A 163 -6.18 0.72 5.72
CA VAL A 163 -5.78 2.13 5.79
C VAL A 163 -6.52 2.87 6.91
N GLY A 164 -6.02 4.03 7.31
CA GLY A 164 -6.66 4.85 8.35
C GLY A 164 -6.48 6.33 8.08
N PHE A 165 -7.44 7.12 8.55
CA PHE A 165 -7.40 8.58 8.49
C PHE A 165 -6.86 9.11 9.81
N ARG A 166 -5.75 9.85 9.77
CA ARG A 166 -5.16 10.49 10.95
C ARG A 166 -4.27 11.65 10.55
N THR A 167 -4.12 12.61 11.44
CA THR A 167 -3.08 13.65 11.31
C THR A 167 -1.98 13.41 12.31
N ILE A 168 -0.74 13.68 11.91
CA ILE A 168 0.44 13.57 12.74
C ILE A 168 1.20 14.89 12.67
N ALA A 169 1.59 15.43 13.82
CA ALA A 169 2.46 16.59 13.90
C ALA A 169 3.50 16.42 15.00
N PHE A 170 4.72 16.88 14.73
CA PHE A 170 5.80 17.00 15.70
C PHE A 170 6.08 18.49 15.94
N LEU A 171 5.75 18.98 17.13
CA LEU A 171 5.94 20.36 17.49
C LEU A 171 7.22 20.50 18.34
N PRO A 172 8.18 21.40 18.02
CA PRO A 172 9.49 21.46 18.66
C PRO A 172 9.44 21.54 20.18
N ASP A 173 8.52 22.34 20.74
CA ASP A 173 8.44 22.57 22.17
C ASP A 173 7.28 21.84 22.86
N ASP A 174 6.43 21.16 22.09
CA ASP A 174 5.23 20.50 22.63
C ASP A 174 5.17 18.99 22.31
N GLY A 175 5.98 18.50 21.39
CA GLY A 175 6.15 17.06 21.11
C GLY A 175 5.18 16.52 20.07
N PHE A 176 4.79 15.26 20.23
CA PHE A 176 3.99 14.54 19.27
C PHE A 176 2.49 14.77 19.45
N HIS A 177 1.81 15.06 18.34
CA HIS A 177 0.36 15.23 18.27
C HIS A 177 -0.25 14.24 17.29
N LEU A 178 -1.32 13.58 17.70
CA LEU A 178 -2.17 12.73 16.89
C LEU A 178 -3.57 13.35 16.86
N ASN A 179 -4.09 13.61 15.67
CA ASN A 179 -5.40 14.27 15.47
C ASN A 179 -5.55 15.58 16.27
N GLY A 180 -4.46 16.38 16.30
CA GLY A 180 -4.40 17.63 17.05
C GLY A 180 -4.25 17.46 18.57
N ARG A 181 -4.26 16.26 19.13
CA ARG A 181 -4.12 15.96 20.55
C ARG A 181 -2.70 15.52 20.88
N LYS A 182 -2.09 16.09 21.92
CA LYS A 182 -0.78 15.68 22.41
C LYS A 182 -0.82 14.24 22.94
N VAL A 183 0.08 13.40 22.46
CA VAL A 183 0.21 12.01 22.89
C VAL A 183 1.62 11.76 23.41
N LYS A 184 1.71 11.13 24.60
CA LYS A 184 2.98 10.70 25.18
C LYS A 184 3.26 9.26 24.79
N PHE A 185 4.43 9.02 24.19
CA PHE A 185 4.89 7.65 23.95
C PHE A 185 5.50 7.03 25.20
N ASN A 186 5.13 5.79 25.46
CA ASN A 186 5.82 4.92 26.38
C ASN A 186 6.43 3.80 25.54
N GLY A 187 7.74 3.63 25.64
CA GLY A 187 8.47 2.67 24.80
C GLY A 187 9.43 1.84 25.64
N VAL A 188 9.78 0.69 25.10
CA VAL A 188 10.80 -0.22 25.62
C VAL A 188 11.77 -0.59 24.51
N CYS A 189 12.96 -1.05 24.87
CA CYS A 189 13.88 -1.69 23.94
C CYS A 189 13.60 -3.19 23.94
N GLU A 190 13.31 -3.74 22.78
CA GLU A 190 13.11 -5.16 22.58
C GLU A 190 14.12 -5.66 21.55
N HIS A 191 14.82 -6.73 21.89
CA HIS A 191 15.78 -7.38 21.03
C HIS A 191 15.26 -8.75 20.65
N HIS A 192 15.32 -9.09 19.37
CA HIS A 192 15.07 -10.45 18.92
C HIS A 192 16.29 -11.32 19.23
N ASP A 193 16.04 -12.43 19.91
CA ASP A 193 16.99 -13.51 20.13
C ASP A 193 16.84 -14.60 19.06
#